data_331177f82204128b014df4a53f10a5f0
#
_entry.id   331177f82204128b014df4a53f10a5f0
#
_cell.length_a   1.000
_cell.length_b   1.000
_cell.length_c   1.000
_cell.angle_alpha   90.00
_cell.angle_beta   90.00
_cell.angle_gamma   90.00
#
_symmetry.space_group_name_H-M   'P 1'
#
loop_
_entity.id
_entity.type
_entity.pdbx_description
1 polymer ?
#
loop_
_entity_poly.entity_id
_entity_poly.type
_entity_poly.pdbx_seq_one_letter_code
_entity_poly.pdbx_strand_id
1 'polypeptide(L)'
;MYRIETHLHTTYISHCGWLGAQAIMKYYSACGYDAICVTDHYNRECFDYADIDLTTPGSKTQAFLLGYHRLKREAEKYNIRVYAGAELRFDGSDNDYLLYGFHDELLADP
;
A
#
# COMPACT_ATOMS: atom_id res chain seq x y z
N MET A 1 11.55 -15.64 -16.33
CA MET A 1 11.12 -14.23 -16.49
C MET A 1 10.76 -13.67 -15.13
N TYR A 2 11.30 -12.51 -14.78
CA TYR A 2 10.99 -11.83 -13.52
C TYR A 2 9.69 -11.04 -13.67
N ARG A 3 8.70 -11.28 -12.78
CA ARG A 3 7.40 -10.64 -12.82
C ARG A 3 7.19 -9.77 -11.59
N ILE A 4 6.84 -8.50 -11.81
CA ILE A 4 6.61 -7.52 -10.76
C ILE A 4 5.22 -6.90 -10.93
N GLU A 5 4.41 -6.90 -9.86
CA GLU A 5 3.21 -6.07 -9.80
C GLU A 5 3.60 -4.70 -9.26
N THR A 6 3.37 -3.65 -10.05
CA THR A 6 3.79 -2.29 -9.71
C THR A 6 2.67 -1.39 -9.21
N HIS A 7 1.43 -1.87 -9.20
CA HIS A 7 0.28 -1.06 -8.79
C HIS A 7 -0.75 -1.95 -8.09
N LEU A 8 -0.67 -2.05 -6.78
CA LEU A 8 -1.56 -2.89 -5.98
C LEU A 8 -2.13 -2.13 -4.79
N HIS A 9 -3.45 -2.22 -4.61
CA HIS A 9 -4.15 -1.70 -3.44
C HIS A 9 -4.52 -2.83 -2.50
N THR A 10 -4.41 -2.58 -1.19
CA THR A 10 -4.88 -3.49 -0.17
C THR A 10 -6.22 -3.01 0.41
N THR A 11 -6.94 -3.91 1.05
CA THR A 11 -8.24 -3.59 1.66
C THR A 11 -8.13 -2.80 2.96
N TYR A 12 -6.91 -2.58 3.49
CA TYR A 12 -6.72 -2.02 4.82
C TYR A 12 -6.90 -0.51 4.87
N ILE A 13 -6.59 0.20 3.78
CA ILE A 13 -6.76 1.65 3.70
C ILE A 13 -7.45 2.10 2.42
N SER A 14 -7.25 1.40 1.31
CA SER A 14 -7.81 1.77 0.01
C SER A 14 -9.18 1.14 -0.14
N HIS A 15 -10.23 1.97 -0.27
CA HIS A 15 -11.60 1.47 -0.44
C HIS A 15 -11.78 0.72 -1.77
N CYS A 16 -10.88 0.88 -2.72
CA CYS A 16 -10.88 0.12 -3.97
C CYS A 16 -10.05 -1.16 -3.90
N GLY A 17 -9.40 -1.45 -2.76
CA GLY A 17 -8.73 -2.72 -2.53
C GLY A 17 -9.74 -3.79 -2.11
N TRP A 18 -9.62 -5.00 -2.67
CA TRP A 18 -10.60 -6.07 -2.50
C TRP A 18 -10.10 -7.24 -1.68
N LEU A 19 -8.79 -7.45 -1.62
CA LEU A 19 -8.20 -8.64 -1.03
C LEU A 19 -7.29 -8.30 0.15
N GLY A 20 -7.34 -9.14 1.18
CA GLY A 20 -6.39 -9.09 2.28
C GLY A 20 -5.05 -9.76 1.92
N ALA A 21 -4.09 -9.66 2.84
CA ALA A 21 -2.70 -10.10 2.58
C ALA A 21 -2.59 -11.57 2.20
N GLN A 22 -3.31 -12.46 2.89
CA GLN A 22 -3.26 -13.90 2.62
C GLN A 22 -3.73 -14.24 1.21
N ALA A 23 -4.87 -13.67 0.81
CA ALA A 23 -5.44 -13.91 -0.51
C ALA A 23 -4.56 -13.35 -1.62
N ILE A 24 -3.99 -12.16 -1.43
CA ILE A 24 -3.08 -11.54 -2.38
C ILE A 24 -1.86 -12.42 -2.59
N MET A 25 -1.20 -12.85 -1.52
CA MET A 25 0.01 -13.67 -1.65
C MET A 25 -0.27 -15.02 -2.29
N LYS A 26 -1.38 -15.65 -1.93
CA LYS A 26 -1.80 -16.91 -2.54
C LYS A 26 -2.00 -16.77 -4.05
N TYR A 27 -2.70 -15.71 -4.46
CA TYR A 27 -2.98 -15.47 -5.88
C TYR A 27 -1.72 -15.16 -6.67
N TYR A 28 -0.91 -14.19 -6.21
CA TYR A 28 0.29 -13.78 -6.93
C TYR A 28 1.36 -14.88 -6.95
N SER A 29 1.46 -15.67 -5.89
CA SER A 29 2.35 -16.84 -5.86
C SER A 29 1.92 -17.87 -6.92
N ALA A 30 0.62 -18.16 -7.00
CA ALA A 30 0.09 -19.09 -8.00
C ALA A 30 0.30 -18.60 -9.43
N CYS A 31 0.32 -17.27 -9.64
CA CYS A 31 0.55 -16.66 -10.95
C CYS A 31 2.03 -16.48 -11.29
N GLY A 32 2.95 -16.89 -10.41
CA GLY A 32 4.38 -16.85 -10.66
C GLY A 32 5.02 -15.48 -10.52
N TYR A 33 4.46 -14.58 -9.69
CA TYR A 33 5.06 -13.27 -9.45
C TYR A 33 6.24 -13.35 -8.50
N ASP A 34 7.27 -12.53 -8.76
CA ASP A 34 8.51 -12.47 -7.98
C ASP A 34 8.52 -11.31 -7.00
N ALA A 35 7.78 -10.23 -7.29
CA ALA A 35 7.72 -9.04 -6.45
C ALA A 35 6.38 -8.31 -6.58
N ILE A 36 6.02 -7.58 -5.54
CA ILE A 36 4.82 -6.74 -5.48
C ILE A 36 5.20 -5.39 -4.88
N CYS A 37 4.78 -4.31 -5.55
CA CYS A 37 4.82 -2.96 -4.98
C CYS A 37 3.43 -2.62 -4.46
N VAL A 38 3.32 -2.40 -3.16
CA VAL A 38 2.05 -1.98 -2.53
C VAL A 38 1.93 -0.48 -2.71
N THR A 39 0.92 -0.05 -3.44
CA THR A 39 0.70 1.36 -3.78
C THR A 39 -0.70 1.79 -3.35
N ASP A 40 -1.02 1.64 -2.07
CA ASP A 40 -2.29 2.08 -1.53
C ASP A 40 -2.49 3.58 -1.74
N HIS A 41 -3.74 4.01 -1.80
CA HIS A 41 -4.08 5.42 -1.95
C HIS A 41 -3.62 6.23 -0.75
N TYR A 42 -2.93 7.33 -1.02
CA TYR A 42 -2.53 8.31 -0.04
C TYR A 42 -3.23 9.62 -0.35
N ASN A 43 -4.44 9.79 0.18
CA ASN A 43 -5.25 10.98 0.02
C ASN A 43 -6.26 11.11 1.16
N ARG A 44 -6.83 12.27 1.28
CA ARG A 44 -7.77 12.59 2.36
C ARG A 44 -9.01 11.69 2.35
N GLU A 45 -9.55 11.41 1.17
CA GLU A 45 -10.75 10.59 1.03
C GLU A 45 -10.54 9.17 1.59
N CYS A 46 -9.40 8.56 1.29
CA CYS A 46 -9.10 7.23 1.80
C CYS A 46 -8.82 7.22 3.30
N PHE A 47 -8.21 8.28 3.85
CA PHE A 47 -8.02 8.41 5.28
C PHE A 47 -9.35 8.58 6.01
N ASP A 48 -10.27 9.35 5.45
CA ASP A 48 -11.63 9.49 6.01
C ASP A 48 -12.38 8.16 5.96
N TYR A 49 -12.28 7.45 4.85
CA TYR A 49 -12.89 6.12 4.71
C TYR A 49 -12.39 5.13 5.76
N ALA A 50 -11.10 5.14 6.04
CA ALA A 50 -10.48 4.23 7.01
C ALA A 50 -10.58 4.73 8.46
N ASP A 51 -11.20 5.88 8.70
CA ASP A 51 -11.37 6.50 10.03
C ASP A 51 -10.04 6.66 10.77
N ILE A 52 -9.05 7.22 10.09
CA ILE A 52 -7.72 7.39 10.63
C ILE A 52 -7.59 8.73 11.35
N ASP A 53 -7.05 8.70 12.57
CA ASP A 53 -6.73 9.90 13.33
C ASP A 53 -5.51 10.59 12.71
N LEU A 54 -5.76 11.72 12.03
CA LEU A 54 -4.70 12.51 11.39
C LEU A 54 -4.02 13.50 12.35
N THR A 55 -4.50 13.60 13.60
CA THR A 55 -3.97 14.57 14.57
C THR A 55 -2.77 14.04 15.32
N THR A 56 -2.62 12.72 15.44
CA THR A 56 -1.52 12.09 16.15
C THR A 56 -0.33 11.87 15.24
N PRO A 57 0.86 12.44 15.54
CA PRO A 57 2.05 12.19 14.73
C PRO A 57 2.35 10.71 14.59
N GLY A 58 2.60 10.27 13.37
CA GLY A 58 2.95 8.88 13.06
C GLY A 58 1.76 7.94 12.86
N SER A 59 0.57 8.24 13.36
CA SER A 59 -0.59 7.35 13.19
C SER A 59 -1.01 7.25 11.73
N LYS A 60 -0.93 8.35 11.00
CA LYS A 60 -1.20 8.40 9.56
C LYS A 60 -0.25 7.48 8.77
N THR A 61 1.05 7.57 9.05
CA THR A 61 2.06 6.74 8.41
C THR A 61 1.86 5.27 8.74
N GLN A 62 1.62 4.95 10.01
CA GLN A 62 1.40 3.57 10.45
C GLN A 62 0.16 2.97 9.79
N ALA A 63 -0.94 3.71 9.74
CA ALA A 63 -2.17 3.26 9.13
C ALA A 63 -2.00 3.05 7.63
N PHE A 64 -1.33 3.98 6.95
CA PHE A 64 -1.08 3.88 5.52
C PHE A 64 -0.21 2.65 5.18
N LEU A 65 0.83 2.39 5.97
CA LEU A 65 1.75 1.29 5.72
C LEU A 65 1.25 -0.07 6.21
N LEU A 66 0.06 -0.13 6.80
CA LEU A 66 -0.47 -1.38 7.35
C LEU A 66 -0.55 -2.49 6.29
N GLY A 67 -1.06 -2.18 5.10
CA GLY A 67 -1.15 -3.13 4.01
C GLY A 67 0.21 -3.66 3.60
N TYR A 68 1.19 -2.78 3.45
CA TYR A 68 2.57 -3.15 3.15
C TYR A 68 3.14 -4.10 4.21
N HIS A 69 3.01 -3.77 5.49
CA HIS A 69 3.56 -4.59 6.56
C HIS A 69 2.89 -5.97 6.64
N ARG A 70 1.58 -6.02 6.43
CA ARG A 70 0.86 -7.29 6.43
C ARG A 70 1.25 -8.17 5.25
N LEU A 71 1.39 -7.59 4.06
CA LEU A 71 1.87 -8.31 2.88
C LEU A 71 3.30 -8.80 3.05
N LYS A 72 4.16 -7.96 3.60
CA LYS A 72 5.56 -8.32 3.85
C LYS A 72 5.68 -9.49 4.82
N ARG A 73 4.86 -9.50 5.87
CA ARG A 73 4.81 -10.62 6.83
C ARG A 73 4.33 -11.90 6.15
N GLU A 74 3.26 -11.82 5.39
CA GLU A 74 2.70 -12.99 4.70
C GLU A 74 3.66 -13.53 3.64
N ALA A 75 4.40 -12.64 2.98
CA ALA A 75 5.38 -12.99 1.95
C ALA A 75 6.52 -13.88 2.47
N GLU A 76 6.77 -13.92 3.77
CA GLU A 76 7.77 -14.81 4.35
C GLU A 76 7.49 -16.29 4.05
N LYS A 77 6.23 -16.64 3.79
CA LYS A 77 5.81 -18.00 3.44
C LYS A 77 5.98 -18.32 1.97
N TYR A 78 6.32 -17.32 1.16
CA TYR A 78 6.45 -17.41 -0.29
C TYR A 78 7.78 -16.79 -0.72
N ASN A 79 8.20 -17.04 -1.94
CA ASN A 79 9.41 -16.44 -2.48
C ASN A 79 9.07 -15.17 -3.27
N ILE A 80 8.39 -14.23 -2.61
CA ILE A 80 7.95 -12.96 -3.21
C ILE A 80 8.50 -11.81 -2.37
N ARG A 81 9.10 -10.81 -3.04
CA ARG A 81 9.54 -9.57 -2.40
C ARG A 81 8.42 -8.54 -2.39
N VAL A 82 8.31 -7.80 -1.29
CA VAL A 82 7.27 -6.76 -1.15
C VAL A 82 7.97 -5.42 -0.92
N TYR A 83 7.59 -4.44 -1.73
CA TYR A 83 8.10 -3.07 -1.67
C TYR A 83 6.99 -2.09 -1.34
N ALA A 84 7.30 -1.05 -0.59
CA ALA A 84 6.36 0.02 -0.30
C ALA A 84 6.35 1.06 -1.41
N GLY A 85 5.15 1.49 -1.78
CA GLY A 85 4.90 2.59 -2.69
C GLY A 85 3.64 3.33 -2.24
N ALA A 86 3.21 4.30 -3.03
CA ALA A 86 1.99 5.05 -2.74
C ALA A 86 1.35 5.54 -4.04
N GLU A 87 0.03 5.63 -4.05
CA GLU A 87 -0.71 6.36 -5.08
C GLU A 87 -1.20 7.67 -4.46
N LEU A 88 -0.51 8.77 -4.78
CA LEU A 88 -0.73 10.08 -4.20
C LEU A 88 -1.76 10.89 -4.97
N ARG A 89 -2.65 11.55 -4.23
CA ARG A 89 -3.49 12.63 -4.79
C ARG A 89 -3.36 13.83 -3.88
N PHE A 90 -2.93 14.97 -4.46
CA PHE A 90 -2.87 16.23 -3.73
C PHE A 90 -4.27 16.86 -3.62
N ASP A 91 -4.53 17.54 -2.50
CA ASP A 91 -5.79 18.25 -2.32
C ASP A 91 -6.02 19.25 -3.47
N GLY A 92 -7.22 19.22 -4.04
CA GLY A 92 -7.58 20.08 -5.17
C GLY A 92 -7.12 19.59 -6.53
N SER A 93 -6.49 18.43 -6.61
CA SER A 93 -6.08 17.80 -7.87
C SER A 93 -6.91 16.57 -8.15
N ASP A 94 -7.20 16.32 -9.44
CA ASP A 94 -7.88 15.11 -9.90
C ASP A 94 -6.90 14.03 -10.37
N ASN A 95 -5.60 14.32 -10.35
CA ASN A 95 -4.57 13.40 -10.82
C ASN A 95 -4.02 12.56 -9.68
N ASP A 96 -3.79 11.27 -9.97
CA ASP A 96 -3.11 10.35 -9.08
C ASP A 96 -1.68 10.11 -9.59
N TYR A 97 -0.73 10.04 -8.66
CA TYR A 97 0.69 9.82 -8.97
C TYR A 97 1.21 8.61 -8.21
N LEU A 98 1.91 7.71 -8.91
CA LEU A 98 2.57 6.58 -8.27
C LEU A 98 3.94 7.02 -7.77
N LEU A 99 4.24 6.70 -6.51
CA LEU A 99 5.49 7.04 -5.85
C LEU A 99 6.16 5.78 -5.32
N TYR A 100 7.46 5.65 -5.56
CA TYR A 100 8.27 4.53 -5.10
C TYR A 100 9.54 5.05 -4.42
N GLY A 101 10.12 4.22 -3.52
CA GLY A 101 11.42 4.53 -2.93
C GLY A 101 11.45 5.75 -2.02
N PHE A 102 10.35 6.04 -1.31
CA PHE A 102 10.28 7.17 -0.39
C PHE A 102 10.73 6.80 1.01
N HIS A 103 11.03 7.83 1.82
CA HIS A 103 11.24 7.70 3.26
C HIS A 103 9.94 7.94 4.02
N ASP A 104 9.82 7.33 5.21
CA ASP A 104 8.60 7.44 6.03
C ASP A 104 8.29 8.89 6.43
N GLU A 105 9.29 9.74 6.55
CA GLU A 105 9.11 11.15 6.89
C GLU A 105 8.25 11.90 5.86
N LEU A 106 8.32 11.50 4.60
CA LEU A 106 7.47 12.10 3.56
C LEU A 106 5.99 11.88 3.84
N LEU A 107 5.65 10.72 4.38
CA LEU A 107 4.26 10.34 4.67
C LEU A 107 3.75 10.97 5.97
N ALA A 108 4.65 11.36 6.85
CA ALA A 108 4.30 11.99 8.12
C ALA A 108 3.93 13.47 7.98
N ASP A 109 4.35 14.11 6.88
CA ASP A 109 4.07 15.52 6.62
C ASP A 109 2.63 15.68 6.11
N PRO A 110 1.81 16.49 6.79
CA PRO A 110 0.40 16.66 6.42
C PRO A 110 0.18 17.39 5.09
#